data_66b22f2e6fa008050e5a3a2226c1adcd
#
_entry.id   66b22f2e6fa008050e5a3a2226c1adcd
#
_cell.length_a   1.000
_cell.length_b   1.000
_cell.length_c   1.000
_cell.angle_alpha   90.00
_cell.angle_beta   90.00
_cell.angle_gamma   90.00
#
_symmetry.space_group_name_H-M   'P 1'
#
loop_
_entity.id
_entity.type
_entity.pdbx_description
1 polymer ?
#
loop_
_entity_poly.entity_id
_entity_poly.type
_entity_poly.pdbx_seq_one_letter_code
_entity_poly.pdbx_strand_id
1 'polypeptide(L)'
;MKLTGRIYNVPPEISAVKVQVRTRKIYSFELIELKGKQAIVKIHCEAGTYIRTIARDMGLMLGYKVDLKELRRENSGRFNLDNCVTLQEVADAIWLWKECGNSAALCKIIHPTEKLLMDMPYIVVKDSAASALCHGAPLLRPGLLSIDSKLSKGQEVAVFTAKNEVVGIVKMNYSADELTNMESGEIGKPAMILMEHERYPPQWPKQE
;
A
#
# COMPACT_ATOMS: atom_id res chain seq x y z
N MET A 1 -26.26 -19.87 1.67
CA MET A 1 -24.90 -20.30 1.29
C MET A 1 -23.93 -19.18 1.62
N LYS A 2 -22.89 -19.44 2.41
CA LYS A 2 -21.96 -18.37 2.83
C LYS A 2 -20.77 -18.37 1.87
N LEU A 3 -20.67 -17.37 1.00
CA LEU A 3 -19.51 -17.13 0.13
C LEU A 3 -18.38 -16.39 0.88
N THR A 4 -18.21 -16.68 2.16
CA THR A 4 -17.18 -16.11 3.02
C THR A 4 -16.15 -17.19 3.38
N GLY A 5 -14.92 -16.77 3.63
CA GLY A 5 -13.81 -17.66 3.96
C GLY A 5 -12.79 -17.76 2.82
N ARG A 6 -12.02 -18.83 2.79
CA ARG A 6 -11.03 -19.08 1.73
C ARG A 6 -11.68 -19.67 0.50
N ILE A 7 -11.43 -19.07 -0.64
CA ILE A 7 -11.90 -19.52 -1.95
C ILE A 7 -10.72 -19.72 -2.90
N TYR A 8 -10.86 -20.60 -3.86
CA TYR A 8 -9.96 -20.63 -5.02
C TYR A 8 -10.42 -19.57 -6.01
N ASN A 9 -9.49 -18.72 -6.43
CA ASN A 9 -9.78 -17.62 -7.35
C ASN A 9 -8.76 -17.65 -8.49
N VAL A 10 -9.26 -17.75 -9.71
CA VAL A 10 -8.45 -17.84 -10.92
C VAL A 10 -8.60 -16.54 -11.70
N PRO A 11 -7.51 -15.91 -12.16
CA PRO A 11 -7.61 -14.78 -13.07
C PRO A 11 -8.47 -15.13 -14.28
N PRO A 12 -9.29 -14.21 -14.83
CA PRO A 12 -9.99 -14.42 -16.08
C PRO A 12 -8.99 -14.64 -17.22
N GLU A 13 -9.37 -15.39 -18.26
CA GLU A 13 -8.49 -15.73 -19.39
C GLU A 13 -7.92 -14.48 -20.08
N ILE A 14 -8.73 -13.40 -20.15
CA ILE A 14 -8.30 -12.08 -20.65
C ILE A 14 -7.79 -11.26 -19.46
N SER A 15 -6.58 -11.57 -19.00
CA SER A 15 -5.88 -10.78 -17.98
C SER A 15 -4.40 -10.68 -18.32
N ALA A 16 -3.76 -9.58 -17.91
CA ALA A 16 -2.32 -9.38 -18.08
C ALA A 16 -1.47 -10.26 -17.14
N VAL A 17 -2.12 -11.06 -16.29
CA VAL A 17 -1.45 -11.90 -15.28
C VAL A 17 -1.55 -13.36 -15.69
N LYS A 18 -0.45 -14.11 -15.49
CA LYS A 18 -0.42 -15.57 -15.72
C LYS A 18 -1.59 -16.26 -15.01
N VAL A 19 -2.35 -17.03 -15.76
CA VAL A 19 -3.48 -17.82 -15.24
C VAL A 19 -2.93 -18.86 -14.26
N GLN A 20 -3.19 -18.65 -12.98
CA GLN A 20 -2.77 -19.52 -11.89
C GLN A 20 -3.83 -19.52 -10.81
N VAL A 21 -4.19 -20.69 -10.31
CA VAL A 21 -5.10 -20.83 -9.18
C VAL A 21 -4.45 -20.22 -7.93
N ARG A 22 -5.14 -19.29 -7.30
CA ARG A 22 -4.70 -18.65 -6.06
C ARG A 22 -5.78 -18.77 -5.01
N THR A 23 -5.38 -18.97 -3.76
CA THR A 23 -6.30 -18.89 -2.63
C THR A 23 -6.49 -17.44 -2.24
N ARG A 24 -7.75 -17.00 -2.07
CA ARG A 24 -8.11 -15.65 -1.61
C ARG A 24 -9.15 -15.73 -0.51
N LYS A 25 -9.11 -14.77 0.39
CA LYS A 25 -10.05 -14.69 1.51
C LYS A 25 -11.16 -13.68 1.22
N ILE A 26 -12.40 -14.10 1.36
CA ILE A 26 -13.59 -13.26 1.38
C ILE A 26 -13.94 -13.03 2.84
N TYR A 27 -13.87 -11.79 3.28
CA TYR A 27 -14.17 -11.40 4.68
C TYR A 27 -15.67 -11.25 4.89
N SER A 28 -16.38 -10.57 3.96
CA SER A 28 -17.82 -10.46 3.96
C SER A 28 -18.38 -10.50 2.54
N PHE A 29 -19.61 -10.99 2.42
CA PHE A 29 -20.39 -11.04 1.18
C PHE A 29 -21.84 -10.72 1.54
N GLU A 30 -22.33 -9.56 1.11
CA GLU A 30 -23.64 -9.03 1.46
C GLU A 30 -24.45 -8.80 0.20
N LEU A 31 -25.69 -9.29 0.19
CA LEU A 31 -26.67 -8.94 -0.83
C LEU A 31 -27.34 -7.63 -0.41
N ILE A 32 -27.13 -6.57 -1.16
CA ILE A 32 -27.69 -5.25 -0.89
C ILE A 32 -29.09 -5.15 -1.51
N GLU A 33 -29.24 -5.56 -2.77
CA GLU A 33 -30.49 -5.47 -3.49
C GLU A 33 -30.64 -6.63 -4.48
N LEU A 34 -31.86 -7.12 -4.64
CA LEU A 34 -32.22 -8.07 -5.68
C LEU A 34 -33.47 -7.54 -6.43
N LYS A 35 -33.29 -7.29 -7.72
CA LYS A 35 -34.34 -6.73 -8.58
C LYS A 35 -34.47 -7.56 -9.86
N GLY A 36 -35.48 -8.42 -9.91
CA GLY A 36 -35.65 -9.37 -11.03
C GLY A 36 -34.42 -10.28 -11.17
N LYS A 37 -33.69 -10.13 -12.29
CA LYS A 37 -32.47 -10.91 -12.59
C LYS A 37 -31.18 -10.15 -12.24
N GLN A 38 -31.26 -9.02 -11.58
CA GLN A 38 -30.10 -8.22 -11.21
C GLN A 38 -29.92 -8.20 -9.69
N ALA A 39 -28.70 -8.38 -9.23
CA ALA A 39 -28.35 -8.31 -7.82
C ALA A 39 -27.19 -7.32 -7.62
N ILE A 40 -27.32 -6.50 -6.57
CA ILE A 40 -26.20 -5.67 -6.07
C ILE A 40 -25.65 -6.36 -4.84
N VAL A 41 -24.36 -6.64 -4.88
CA VAL A 41 -23.64 -7.30 -3.78
C VAL A 41 -22.47 -6.45 -3.35
N LYS A 42 -22.22 -6.40 -2.04
CA LYS A 42 -21.05 -5.79 -1.44
C LYS A 42 -20.10 -6.89 -0.99
N ILE A 43 -18.85 -6.81 -1.43
CA ILE A 43 -17.83 -7.82 -1.13
C ILE A 43 -16.64 -7.15 -0.48
N HIS A 44 -16.26 -7.62 0.71
CA HIS A 44 -14.99 -7.31 1.34
C HIS A 44 -14.06 -8.51 1.17
N CYS A 45 -12.95 -8.32 0.49
CA CYS A 45 -12.05 -9.41 0.13
C CYS A 45 -10.57 -9.00 0.17
N GLU A 46 -9.71 -10.00 0.18
CA GLU A 46 -8.26 -9.87 0.08
C GLU A 46 -7.86 -9.23 -1.25
N ALA A 47 -6.76 -8.46 -1.23
CA ALA A 47 -6.20 -7.85 -2.43
C ALA A 47 -5.88 -8.90 -3.50
N GLY A 48 -6.09 -8.54 -4.77
CA GLY A 48 -5.89 -9.44 -5.90
C GLY A 48 -6.98 -10.49 -6.09
N THR A 49 -8.14 -10.33 -5.44
CA THR A 49 -9.34 -11.14 -5.69
C THR A 49 -10.05 -10.67 -6.97
N TYR A 50 -10.32 -11.59 -7.88
CA TYR A 50 -11.03 -11.32 -9.13
C TYR A 50 -12.55 -11.48 -8.94
N ILE A 51 -13.26 -10.37 -8.91
CA ILE A 51 -14.72 -10.35 -8.70
C ILE A 51 -15.47 -11.00 -9.88
N ARG A 52 -14.94 -10.87 -11.12
CA ARG A 52 -15.51 -11.56 -12.29
C ARG A 52 -15.54 -13.08 -12.11
N THR A 53 -14.50 -13.64 -11.51
CA THR A 53 -14.44 -15.07 -11.21
C THR A 53 -15.47 -15.47 -10.16
N ILE A 54 -15.65 -14.64 -9.12
CA ILE A 54 -16.70 -14.88 -8.11
C ILE A 54 -18.08 -14.90 -8.77
N ALA A 55 -18.38 -13.94 -9.65
CA ALA A 55 -19.66 -13.90 -10.37
C ALA A 55 -19.88 -15.18 -11.22
N ARG A 56 -18.86 -15.64 -11.95
CA ARG A 56 -18.89 -16.89 -12.71
C ARG A 56 -19.15 -18.09 -11.80
N ASP A 57 -18.41 -18.20 -10.71
CA ASP A 57 -18.50 -19.33 -9.80
C ASP A 57 -19.88 -19.36 -9.09
N MET A 58 -20.43 -18.20 -8.74
CA MET A 58 -21.81 -18.07 -8.29
C MET A 58 -22.80 -18.63 -9.32
N GLY A 59 -22.59 -18.28 -10.59
CA GLY A 59 -23.43 -18.81 -11.69
C GLY A 59 -23.40 -20.33 -11.75
N LEU A 60 -22.22 -20.93 -11.66
CA LEU A 60 -22.06 -22.39 -11.64
C LEU A 60 -22.79 -23.04 -10.44
N MET A 61 -22.71 -22.40 -9.26
CA MET A 61 -23.36 -22.90 -8.04
C MET A 61 -24.90 -22.78 -8.09
N LEU A 62 -25.41 -21.77 -8.77
CA LEU A 62 -26.85 -21.51 -8.90
C LEU A 62 -27.47 -22.19 -10.12
N GLY A 63 -26.68 -22.80 -11.01
CA GLY A 63 -27.13 -23.38 -12.26
C GLY A 63 -27.55 -22.37 -13.33
N TYR A 64 -27.10 -21.12 -13.22
CA TYR A 64 -27.42 -20.03 -14.14
C TYR A 64 -26.14 -19.34 -14.63
N LYS A 65 -26.20 -18.77 -15.83
CA LYS A 65 -25.15 -17.86 -16.28
C LYS A 65 -25.26 -16.52 -15.53
N VAL A 66 -24.22 -16.16 -14.79
CA VAL A 66 -24.10 -14.86 -14.08
C VAL A 66 -22.95 -14.08 -14.69
N ASP A 67 -23.24 -12.85 -15.10
CA ASP A 67 -22.27 -11.92 -15.67
C ASP A 67 -22.12 -10.69 -14.78
N LEU A 68 -20.89 -10.23 -14.57
CA LEU A 68 -20.61 -8.97 -13.91
C LEU A 68 -20.93 -7.82 -14.87
N LYS A 69 -21.94 -7.00 -14.54
CA LYS A 69 -22.36 -5.84 -15.33
C LYS A 69 -21.54 -4.59 -15.00
N GLU A 70 -21.37 -4.36 -13.70
CA GLU A 70 -20.66 -3.19 -13.19
C GLU A 70 -19.86 -3.57 -11.95
N LEU A 71 -18.72 -2.92 -11.76
CA LEU A 71 -17.87 -3.07 -10.59
C LEU A 71 -17.44 -1.70 -10.09
N ARG A 72 -17.84 -1.37 -8.86
CA ARG A 72 -17.39 -0.17 -8.16
C ARG A 72 -16.50 -0.55 -6.99
N ARG A 73 -15.29 -0.01 -6.96
CA ARG A 73 -14.39 -0.16 -5.81
C ARG A 73 -14.68 0.97 -4.83
N GLU A 74 -15.17 0.64 -3.65
CA GLU A 74 -15.47 1.61 -2.60
C GLU A 74 -14.25 1.93 -1.74
N ASN A 75 -13.40 0.91 -1.49
CA ASN A 75 -12.21 1.04 -0.65
C ASN A 75 -11.01 0.32 -1.26
N SER A 76 -9.81 0.85 -1.00
CA SER A 76 -8.54 0.21 -1.30
C SER A 76 -7.54 0.57 -0.21
N GLY A 77 -7.28 -0.37 0.72
CA GLY A 77 -6.54 -0.07 1.95
C GLY A 77 -7.27 1.02 2.75
N ARG A 78 -6.55 2.07 3.11
CA ARG A 78 -7.10 3.23 3.85
C ARG A 78 -7.89 4.23 2.99
N PHE A 79 -7.80 4.11 1.67
CA PHE A 79 -8.47 5.03 0.76
C PHE A 79 -9.90 4.56 0.48
N ASN A 80 -10.84 5.49 0.52
CA ASN A 80 -12.24 5.31 0.19
C ASN A 80 -12.68 6.31 -0.89
N LEU A 81 -13.92 6.23 -1.32
CA LEU A 81 -14.46 7.12 -2.36
C LEU A 81 -14.48 8.60 -1.95
N ASP A 82 -14.58 8.89 -0.64
CA ASP A 82 -14.62 10.28 -0.15
C ASP A 82 -13.27 11.00 -0.34
N ASN A 83 -12.19 10.21 -0.50
CA ASN A 83 -10.84 10.72 -0.79
C ASN A 83 -10.52 10.75 -2.30
N CYS A 84 -11.45 10.32 -3.15
CA CYS A 84 -11.23 10.30 -4.59
C CYS A 84 -11.61 11.66 -5.21
N VAL A 85 -10.88 12.01 -6.25
CA VAL A 85 -11.16 13.16 -7.11
C VAL A 85 -11.29 12.69 -8.55
N THR A 86 -12.00 13.46 -9.36
CA THR A 86 -12.16 13.17 -10.78
C THR A 86 -10.94 13.59 -11.58
N LEU A 87 -10.73 13.00 -12.75
CA LEU A 87 -9.66 13.44 -13.66
C LEU A 87 -9.85 14.90 -14.10
N GLN A 88 -11.08 15.40 -14.17
CA GLN A 88 -11.36 16.79 -14.50
C GLN A 88 -10.88 17.73 -13.39
N GLU A 89 -11.16 17.41 -12.11
CA GLU A 89 -10.66 18.20 -10.98
C GLU A 89 -9.13 18.25 -10.95
N VAL A 90 -8.46 17.13 -11.28
CA VAL A 90 -6.98 17.12 -11.39
C VAL A 90 -6.51 18.04 -12.54
N ALA A 91 -7.14 17.96 -13.72
CA ALA A 91 -6.78 18.79 -14.86
C ALA A 91 -6.95 20.28 -14.56
N ASP A 92 -8.09 20.66 -13.95
CA ASP A 92 -8.39 22.05 -13.58
C ASP A 92 -7.39 22.57 -12.53
N ALA A 93 -7.05 21.75 -11.54
CA ALA A 93 -6.07 22.11 -10.51
C ALA A 93 -4.66 22.32 -11.08
N ILE A 94 -4.25 21.47 -12.04
CA ILE A 94 -2.96 21.62 -12.74
C ILE A 94 -2.96 22.88 -13.59
N TRP A 95 -4.06 23.18 -14.30
CA TRP A 95 -4.19 24.40 -15.11
C TRP A 95 -4.08 25.65 -14.23
N LEU A 96 -4.82 25.73 -13.11
CA LEU A 96 -4.75 26.85 -12.17
C LEU A 96 -3.33 27.05 -11.61
N TRP A 97 -2.61 25.97 -11.35
CA TRP A 97 -1.23 26.05 -10.89
C TRP A 97 -0.29 26.58 -11.96
N LYS A 98 -0.39 26.06 -13.20
CA LYS A 98 0.52 26.43 -14.29
C LYS A 98 0.27 27.83 -14.86
N GLU A 99 -1.00 28.16 -15.10
CA GLU A 99 -1.38 29.40 -15.80
C GLU A 99 -1.61 30.57 -14.84
N CYS A 100 -2.05 30.29 -13.61
CA CYS A 100 -2.39 31.33 -12.64
C CYS A 100 -1.43 31.36 -11.43
N GLY A 101 -0.47 30.46 -11.34
CA GLY A 101 0.44 30.35 -10.20
C GLY A 101 -0.25 29.91 -8.89
N ASN A 102 -1.52 29.48 -8.96
CA ASN A 102 -2.32 29.13 -7.79
C ASN A 102 -2.28 27.62 -7.52
N SER A 103 -1.50 27.22 -6.52
CA SER A 103 -1.34 25.80 -6.14
C SER A 103 -2.39 25.29 -5.14
N ALA A 104 -3.28 26.16 -4.62
CA ALA A 104 -4.19 25.80 -3.54
C ALA A 104 -5.13 24.61 -3.87
N ALA A 105 -5.65 24.54 -5.10
CA ALA A 105 -6.46 23.42 -5.56
C ALA A 105 -5.63 22.14 -5.67
N LEU A 106 -4.43 22.22 -6.21
CA LEU A 106 -3.52 21.10 -6.39
C LEU A 106 -3.09 20.48 -5.03
N CYS A 107 -2.78 21.32 -4.05
CA CYS A 107 -2.43 20.88 -2.68
C CYS A 107 -3.57 20.18 -1.94
N LYS A 108 -4.82 20.42 -2.32
CA LYS A 108 -5.98 19.67 -1.77
C LYS A 108 -6.11 18.28 -2.37
N ILE A 109 -5.70 18.10 -3.60
CA ILE A 109 -5.87 16.87 -4.40
C ILE A 109 -4.68 15.94 -4.24
N ILE A 110 -3.45 16.49 -4.31
CA ILE A 110 -2.22 15.72 -4.18
C ILE A 110 -1.82 15.67 -2.72
N HIS A 111 -1.74 14.45 -2.20
CA HIS A 111 -1.30 14.20 -0.85
C HIS A 111 0.18 13.77 -0.83
N PRO A 112 0.93 14.14 0.22
CA PRO A 112 2.30 13.69 0.38
C PRO A 112 2.35 12.17 0.61
N THR A 113 3.47 11.55 0.22
CA THR A 113 3.69 10.10 0.33
C THR A 113 3.61 9.62 1.78
N GLU A 114 3.96 10.45 2.73
CA GLU A 114 3.85 10.21 4.17
C GLU A 114 2.44 9.77 4.56
N LYS A 115 1.41 10.36 3.94
CA LYS A 115 0.00 9.99 4.19
C LYS A 115 -0.29 8.53 3.84
N LEU A 116 0.41 7.97 2.86
CA LEU A 116 0.25 6.57 2.46
C LEU A 116 0.74 5.60 3.54
N LEU A 117 1.76 6.00 4.30
CA LEU A 117 2.47 5.15 5.25
C LEU A 117 2.05 5.34 6.71
N MET A 118 1.12 6.27 7.01
CA MET A 118 0.72 6.62 8.38
C MET A 118 0.16 5.45 9.22
N ASP A 119 -0.39 4.40 8.56
CA ASP A 119 -0.95 3.25 9.28
C ASP A 119 0.08 2.12 9.45
N MET A 120 1.28 2.28 8.91
CA MET A 120 2.35 1.32 9.11
C MET A 120 3.09 1.61 10.41
N PRO A 121 3.58 0.58 11.12
CA PRO A 121 4.59 0.79 12.15
C PRO A 121 5.78 1.55 11.55
N TYR A 122 6.40 2.41 12.33
CA TYR A 122 7.44 3.26 11.79
C TYR A 122 8.69 3.31 12.67
N ILE A 123 9.77 3.73 12.05
CA ILE A 123 11.03 4.04 12.71
C ILE A 123 11.53 5.40 12.24
N VAL A 124 12.29 6.07 13.10
CA VAL A 124 12.97 7.33 12.76
C VAL A 124 14.47 7.07 12.72
N VAL A 125 15.12 7.56 11.67
CA VAL A 125 16.56 7.34 11.44
C VAL A 125 17.31 8.66 11.34
N LYS A 126 18.63 8.61 11.56
CA LYS A 126 19.55 9.73 11.32
C LYS A 126 19.66 10.02 9.83
N ASP A 127 20.04 11.25 9.48
CA ASP A 127 20.25 11.70 8.09
C ASP A 127 21.28 10.82 7.37
N SER A 128 22.36 10.41 8.06
CA SER A 128 23.38 9.50 7.52
C SER A 128 22.82 8.11 7.17
N ALA A 129 21.91 7.60 8.01
CA ALA A 129 21.27 6.30 7.74
C ALA A 129 20.23 6.42 6.61
N ALA A 130 19.52 7.56 6.52
CA ALA A 130 18.62 7.85 5.40
C ALA A 130 19.40 7.88 4.09
N SER A 131 20.52 8.58 4.02
CA SER A 131 21.41 8.58 2.85
C SER A 131 21.89 7.17 2.50
N ALA A 132 22.35 6.38 3.49
CA ALA A 132 22.80 5.02 3.27
C ALA A 132 21.70 4.11 2.68
N LEU A 133 20.49 4.19 3.23
CA LEU A 133 19.33 3.44 2.73
C LEU A 133 18.98 3.82 1.29
N CYS A 134 19.03 5.11 0.94
CA CYS A 134 18.80 5.58 -0.42
C CYS A 134 19.79 4.97 -1.43
N HIS A 135 21.00 4.63 -1.00
CA HIS A 135 22.00 3.95 -1.82
C HIS A 135 21.94 2.42 -1.71
N GLY A 136 20.90 1.87 -1.10
CA GLY A 136 20.67 0.43 -1.00
C GLY A 136 21.42 -0.28 0.12
N ALA A 137 22.09 0.47 1.00
CA ALA A 137 22.77 -0.13 2.15
C ALA A 137 21.75 -0.63 3.20
N PRO A 138 22.09 -1.67 3.99
CA PRO A 138 21.22 -2.11 5.08
C PRO A 138 21.15 -1.06 6.20
N LEU A 139 20.06 -1.07 6.96
CA LEU A 139 19.92 -0.25 8.15
C LEU A 139 20.74 -0.83 9.29
N LEU A 140 21.62 0.00 9.83
CA LEU A 140 22.46 -0.35 10.99
C LEU A 140 21.89 0.27 12.29
N ARG A 141 22.08 -0.43 13.42
CA ARG A 141 21.58 0.01 14.74
C ARG A 141 21.96 1.43 15.12
N PRO A 142 23.22 1.90 14.92
CA PRO A 142 23.61 3.26 15.26
C PRO A 142 22.89 4.37 14.46
N GLY A 143 22.27 4.00 13.32
CA GLY A 143 21.46 4.90 12.50
C GLY A 143 20.03 5.10 12.99
N LEU A 144 19.57 4.26 13.93
CA LEU A 144 18.21 4.30 14.47
C LEU A 144 18.10 5.37 15.58
N LEU A 145 17.08 6.23 15.51
CA LEU A 145 16.76 7.24 16.53
C LEU A 145 15.60 6.80 17.42
N SER A 146 14.50 6.37 16.81
CA SER A 146 13.33 5.87 17.54
C SER A 146 12.62 4.74 16.79
N ILE A 147 11.88 3.94 17.53
CA ILE A 147 11.12 2.79 17.03
C ILE A 147 9.71 2.79 17.60
N ASP A 148 8.75 2.28 16.82
CA ASP A 148 7.42 1.95 17.31
C ASP A 148 7.51 0.72 18.22
N SER A 149 6.96 0.82 19.43
CA SER A 149 6.96 -0.28 20.42
C SER A 149 6.23 -1.54 19.95
N LYS A 150 5.38 -1.45 18.94
CA LYS A 150 4.62 -2.57 18.37
C LYS A 150 5.36 -3.31 17.27
N LEU A 151 6.60 -2.95 16.98
CA LEU A 151 7.41 -3.55 15.93
C LEU A 151 7.71 -5.01 16.22
N SER A 152 7.37 -5.87 15.27
CA SER A 152 7.63 -7.31 15.31
C SER A 152 8.76 -7.70 14.36
N LYS A 153 9.45 -8.78 14.69
CA LYS A 153 10.51 -9.34 13.83
C LYS A 153 9.96 -9.75 12.46
N GLY A 154 10.69 -9.39 11.41
CA GLY A 154 10.31 -9.67 10.01
C GLY A 154 9.25 -8.74 9.42
N GLN A 155 8.77 -7.76 10.19
CA GLN A 155 7.77 -6.82 9.77
C GLN A 155 8.38 -5.74 8.86
N GLU A 156 7.59 -5.29 7.88
CA GLU A 156 7.89 -4.09 7.09
C GLU A 156 7.43 -2.85 7.84
N VAL A 157 8.29 -1.85 7.92
CA VAL A 157 8.06 -0.60 8.63
C VAL A 157 8.37 0.59 7.73
N ALA A 158 7.62 1.67 7.93
CA ALA A 158 7.91 2.95 7.31
C ALA A 158 9.14 3.59 8.00
N VAL A 159 10.02 4.17 7.20
CA VAL A 159 11.23 4.84 7.68
C VAL A 159 11.09 6.33 7.44
N PHE A 160 11.27 7.10 8.51
CA PHE A 160 11.24 8.57 8.47
C PHE A 160 12.55 9.16 8.95
N THR A 161 12.87 10.35 8.48
CA THR A 161 13.93 11.18 9.05
C THR A 161 13.42 11.91 10.30
N ALA A 162 14.33 12.53 11.06
CA ALA A 162 13.96 13.40 12.18
C ALA A 162 13.12 14.62 11.75
N LYS A 163 13.12 14.97 10.46
CA LYS A 163 12.30 16.03 9.86
C LYS A 163 10.93 15.54 9.39
N ASN A 164 10.59 14.29 9.70
CA ASN A 164 9.35 13.65 9.29
C ASN A 164 9.21 13.46 7.76
N GLU A 165 10.31 13.37 7.03
CA GLU A 165 10.33 13.05 5.61
C GLU A 165 10.42 11.53 5.45
N VAL A 166 9.62 10.95 4.55
CA VAL A 166 9.66 9.51 4.29
C VAL A 166 10.92 9.12 3.53
N VAL A 167 11.64 8.12 4.02
CA VAL A 167 12.80 7.52 3.34
C VAL A 167 12.35 6.33 2.49
N GLY A 168 11.51 5.47 3.05
CA GLY A 168 11.05 4.26 2.38
C GLY A 168 10.46 3.25 3.34
N ILE A 169 10.52 1.99 2.93
CA ILE A 169 10.05 0.84 3.70
C ILE A 169 11.24 -0.10 3.92
N VAL A 170 11.43 -0.53 5.15
CA VAL A 170 12.50 -1.46 5.56
C VAL A 170 11.87 -2.69 6.20
N LYS A 171 12.38 -3.86 5.85
CA LYS A 171 12.04 -5.11 6.53
C LYS A 171 12.97 -5.30 7.70
N MET A 172 12.42 -5.35 8.90
CA MET A 172 13.18 -5.45 10.15
C MET A 172 13.59 -6.88 10.46
N ASN A 173 14.83 -7.05 10.93
CA ASN A 173 15.38 -8.36 11.33
C ASN A 173 15.06 -8.70 12.80
N TYR A 174 14.66 -7.72 13.60
CA TYR A 174 14.46 -7.82 15.03
C TYR A 174 13.16 -7.15 15.47
N SER A 175 12.65 -7.51 16.65
CA SER A 175 11.54 -6.84 17.30
C SER A 175 12.01 -5.58 18.06
N ALA A 176 11.07 -4.75 18.53
CA ALA A 176 11.39 -3.56 19.32
C ALA A 176 12.20 -3.89 20.58
N ASP A 177 11.82 -4.96 21.30
CA ASP A 177 12.49 -5.38 22.53
C ASP A 177 13.93 -5.85 22.28
N GLU A 178 14.15 -6.60 21.20
CA GLU A 178 15.49 -7.06 20.81
C GLU A 178 16.39 -5.87 20.44
N LEU A 179 15.86 -4.87 19.75
CA LEU A 179 16.58 -3.66 19.31
C LEU A 179 16.98 -2.74 20.49
N THR A 180 16.20 -2.75 21.57
CA THR A 180 16.50 -1.92 22.74
C THR A 180 17.81 -2.37 23.42
N ASN A 181 18.11 -3.65 23.39
CA ASN A 181 19.31 -4.25 23.99
C ASN A 181 20.50 -4.36 23.02
N MET A 182 20.36 -3.88 21.79
CA MET A 182 21.35 -4.01 20.74
C MET A 182 22.13 -2.70 20.55
N GLU A 183 23.45 -2.75 20.57
CA GLU A 183 24.31 -1.56 20.40
C GLU A 183 24.77 -1.36 18.95
N SER A 184 24.97 -2.44 18.18
CA SER A 184 25.51 -2.38 16.82
C SER A 184 24.99 -3.53 15.97
N GLY A 185 25.24 -3.46 14.66
CA GLY A 185 24.90 -4.50 13.67
C GLY A 185 23.78 -4.12 12.73
N GLU A 186 23.52 -4.99 11.75
CA GLU A 186 22.45 -4.83 10.76
C GLU A 186 21.10 -5.17 11.39
N ILE A 187 20.15 -4.21 11.34
CA ILE A 187 18.83 -4.35 11.93
C ILE A 187 17.70 -4.45 10.92
N GLY A 188 17.95 -4.15 9.66
CA GLY A 188 16.94 -4.27 8.60
C GLY A 188 17.49 -4.05 7.21
N LYS A 189 16.71 -4.48 6.22
CA LYS A 189 17.04 -4.33 4.79
C LYS A 189 15.99 -3.50 4.07
N PRO A 190 16.40 -2.58 3.16
CA PRO A 190 15.45 -1.83 2.37
C PRO A 190 14.60 -2.76 1.52
N ALA A 191 13.26 -2.62 1.64
CA ALA A 191 12.28 -3.29 0.81
C ALA A 191 11.85 -2.38 -0.34
N MET A 192 11.71 -1.09 -0.07
CA MET A 192 11.38 -0.07 -1.05
C MET A 192 11.95 1.28 -0.60
N ILE A 193 12.63 1.98 -1.49
CA ILE A 193 13.11 3.35 -1.25
C ILE A 193 12.23 4.31 -2.05
N LEU A 194 11.76 5.36 -1.38
CA LEU A 194 10.88 6.39 -1.92
C LEU A 194 11.58 7.76 -2.02
N MET A 195 12.57 8.00 -1.16
CA MET A 195 13.34 9.24 -1.14
C MET A 195 14.37 9.27 -2.27
N GLU A 196 14.59 10.43 -2.85
CA GLU A 196 15.63 10.65 -3.85
C GLU A 196 17.04 10.49 -3.26
N HIS A 197 17.95 9.90 -4.03
CA HIS A 197 19.30 9.55 -3.60
C HIS A 197 20.13 10.76 -3.09
N GLU A 198 19.95 11.92 -3.68
CA GLU A 198 20.73 13.12 -3.39
C GLU A 198 20.10 14.04 -2.32
N ARG A 199 18.97 13.63 -1.71
CA ARG A 199 18.27 14.44 -0.70
C ARG A 199 19.13 14.70 0.53
N TYR A 200 19.94 13.71 0.94
CA TYR A 200 20.90 13.79 2.02
C TYR A 200 22.31 13.47 1.50
N PRO A 201 23.32 14.27 1.81
CA PRO A 201 24.68 14.03 1.35
C PRO A 201 25.24 12.74 1.94
N PRO A 202 26.00 11.94 1.18
CA PRO A 202 26.68 10.76 1.69
C PRO A 202 27.75 11.20 2.73
N GLN A 203 27.77 10.52 3.87
CA GLN A 203 28.70 10.84 4.95
C GLN A 203 30.00 10.01 4.93
N TRP A 204 30.14 9.11 3.94
CA TRP A 204 31.39 8.41 3.71
C TRP A 204 32.13 9.05 2.54
N PRO A 205 33.47 9.21 2.68
CA PRO A 205 34.27 9.70 1.57
C PRO A 205 34.16 8.73 0.38
N LYS A 206 33.97 9.27 -0.83
CA LYS A 206 34.14 8.47 -2.04
C LYS A 206 35.56 7.93 -2.00
N GLN A 207 35.72 6.61 -2.02
CA GLN A 207 37.02 6.03 -2.35
C GLN A 207 37.29 6.39 -3.81
N GLU A 208 38.31 7.24 -4.03
CA GLU A 208 38.85 7.53 -5.34
C GLU A 208 39.52 6.30 -5.93
#